data_b142852d7d95cb5310dc7cc1025372f9
#
_entry.id   b142852d7d95cb5310dc7cc1025372f9
#
_cell.length_a   1.000
_cell.length_b   1.000
_cell.length_c   1.000
_cell.angle_alpha   90.00
_cell.angle_beta   90.00
_cell.angle_gamma   90.00
#
_symmetry.space_group_name_H-M   'P 1'
#
loop_
_entity.id
_entity.type
_entity.pdbx_description
1 polymer ?
#
loop_
_entity_poly.entity_id
_entity_poly.type
_entity_poly.pdbx_seq_one_letter_code
_entity_poly.pdbx_strand_id
1 'polypeptide(L)'
;MNPRAQLLSLALTVSATIFGLSGCSVGMAMHGKESPNLGQVRVGSTRGEVEMVLGSPVQATSTENGGVVDIYEYEVGNDPSAGRAIGHGVMDVLTLGLWEVVGTPIEGFQGTRYRAVIEYGADDKVTRILPPANANKTVN
;
A
#
# COMPACT_ATOMS: atom_id res chain seq x y z
N MET A 1 -0.62 38.86 -35.40
CA MET A 1 -0.04 37.78 -34.57
C MET A 1 0.23 36.58 -35.49
N ASN A 2 1.44 36.04 -35.48
CA ASN A 2 1.86 35.04 -36.48
C ASN A 2 1.19 33.66 -36.21
N PRO A 3 0.37 33.10 -37.09
CA PRO A 3 -0.37 31.87 -36.86
C PRO A 3 0.55 30.66 -36.55
N ARG A 4 1.79 30.69 -37.05
CA ARG A 4 2.80 29.65 -36.73
C ARG A 4 3.26 29.72 -35.27
N ALA A 5 3.38 30.93 -34.71
CA ALA A 5 3.75 31.15 -33.31
C ALA A 5 2.62 30.67 -32.35
N GLN A 6 1.36 30.88 -32.76
CA GLN A 6 0.20 30.40 -31.98
C GLN A 6 0.08 28.86 -31.99
N LEU A 7 0.30 28.24 -33.13
CA LEU A 7 0.32 26.75 -33.23
C LEU A 7 1.46 26.13 -32.42
N LEU A 8 2.65 26.73 -32.44
CA LEU A 8 3.79 26.28 -31.63
C LEU A 8 3.52 26.46 -30.12
N SER A 9 2.94 27.58 -29.72
CA SER A 9 2.57 27.82 -28.32
C SER A 9 1.49 26.85 -27.85
N LEU A 10 0.47 26.58 -28.66
CA LEU A 10 -0.59 25.63 -28.36
C LEU A 10 -0.04 24.20 -28.25
N ALA A 11 0.84 23.80 -29.17
CA ALA A 11 1.47 22.49 -29.13
C ALA A 11 2.36 22.29 -27.89
N LEU A 12 3.08 23.34 -27.47
CA LEU A 12 3.94 23.31 -26.30
C LEU A 12 3.13 23.22 -25.00
N THR A 13 2.01 23.96 -24.91
CA THR A 13 1.12 23.89 -23.73
C THR A 13 0.39 22.57 -23.63
N VAL A 14 -0.09 22.02 -24.73
CA VAL A 14 -0.74 20.68 -24.76
C VAL A 14 0.29 19.59 -24.39
N SER A 15 1.52 19.66 -24.89
CA SER A 15 2.57 18.71 -24.54
C SER A 15 2.93 18.79 -23.05
N ALA A 16 3.02 19.98 -22.47
CA ALA A 16 3.36 20.16 -21.05
C ALA A 16 2.23 19.64 -20.12
N THR A 17 0.97 19.77 -20.51
CA THR A 17 -0.16 19.22 -19.73
C THR A 17 -0.24 17.69 -19.81
N ILE A 18 0.10 17.09 -20.92
CA ILE A 18 0.13 15.61 -21.06
C ILE A 18 1.24 14.99 -20.19
N PHE A 19 2.43 15.61 -20.14
CA PHE A 19 3.53 15.13 -19.30
C PHE A 19 3.30 15.34 -17.79
N GLY A 20 2.44 16.27 -17.39
CA GLY A 20 2.13 16.54 -15.98
C GLY A 20 1.09 15.61 -15.35
N LEU A 21 0.31 14.88 -16.16
CA LEU A 21 -0.76 13.99 -15.68
C LEU A 21 -0.38 12.50 -15.70
N SER A 22 0.68 12.13 -16.43
CA SER A 22 1.13 10.75 -16.55
C SER A 22 2.11 10.40 -15.42
N GLY A 23 1.67 9.72 -14.41
CA GLY A 23 2.57 9.28 -13.35
C GLY A 23 1.95 8.67 -12.11
N CYS A 24 0.62 8.69 -11.97
CA CYS A 24 -0.02 8.16 -10.75
C CYS A 24 0.20 6.66 -10.62
N SER A 25 -0.06 5.88 -11.66
CA SER A 25 0.14 4.41 -11.65
C SER A 25 1.62 4.03 -11.52
N VAL A 26 2.51 4.77 -12.19
CA VAL A 26 3.97 4.59 -12.06
C VAL A 26 4.41 4.91 -10.63
N GLY A 27 3.94 6.04 -10.08
CA GLY A 27 4.23 6.43 -8.70
C GLY A 27 3.71 5.40 -7.70
N MET A 28 2.49 4.93 -7.84
CA MET A 28 1.90 3.91 -6.97
C MET A 28 2.65 2.58 -7.03
N ALA A 29 3.05 2.13 -8.22
CA ALA A 29 3.83 0.91 -8.40
C ALA A 29 5.23 0.98 -7.75
N MET A 30 5.83 2.17 -7.70
CA MET A 30 7.12 2.40 -7.06
C MET A 30 7.04 2.59 -5.54
N HIS A 31 5.87 2.99 -5.01
CA HIS A 31 5.65 3.31 -3.60
C HIS A 31 4.68 2.33 -2.92
N GLY A 32 4.54 1.11 -3.45
CA GLY A 32 3.80 0.04 -2.80
C GLY A 32 4.35 -0.25 -1.39
N LYS A 33 3.52 -0.78 -0.51
CA LYS A 33 3.95 -1.24 0.82
C LYS A 33 4.64 -2.59 0.70
N GLU A 34 5.87 -2.68 1.21
CA GLU A 34 6.53 -3.98 1.37
C GLU A 34 5.71 -4.90 2.27
N SER A 35 5.62 -6.16 1.87
CA SER A 35 4.98 -7.19 2.67
C SER A 35 5.75 -7.39 3.98
N PRO A 36 5.11 -7.36 5.16
CA PRO A 36 5.82 -7.49 6.44
C PRO A 36 6.44 -8.87 6.58
N ASN A 37 7.62 -8.95 7.20
CA ASN A 37 8.26 -10.22 7.52
C ASN A 37 7.59 -10.87 8.75
N LEU A 38 6.50 -11.58 8.52
CA LEU A 38 5.70 -12.22 9.57
C LEU A 38 6.48 -13.27 10.38
N GLY A 39 7.60 -13.79 9.86
CA GLY A 39 8.46 -14.71 10.60
C GLY A 39 9.11 -14.11 11.84
N GLN A 40 9.13 -12.80 11.96
CA GLN A 40 9.63 -12.09 13.14
C GLN A 40 8.57 -11.95 14.24
N VAL A 41 7.30 -12.11 13.93
CA VAL A 41 6.18 -12.04 14.88
C VAL A 41 5.91 -13.42 15.45
N ARG A 42 6.29 -13.65 16.72
CA ARG A 42 6.18 -14.96 17.37
C ARG A 42 5.84 -14.82 18.86
N VAL A 43 5.37 -15.89 19.46
CA VAL A 43 5.16 -15.96 20.91
C VAL A 43 6.47 -15.64 21.63
N GLY A 44 6.42 -14.74 22.60
CA GLY A 44 7.55 -14.21 23.34
C GLY A 44 8.20 -12.94 22.75
N SER A 45 7.83 -12.52 21.54
CA SER A 45 8.22 -11.20 21.02
C SER A 45 7.61 -10.10 21.87
N THR A 46 8.33 -8.99 22.01
CA THR A 46 7.77 -7.81 22.68
C THR A 46 6.78 -7.06 21.77
N ARG A 47 5.87 -6.31 22.35
CA ARG A 47 4.90 -5.49 21.62
C ARG A 47 5.60 -4.52 20.65
N GLY A 48 6.70 -3.88 21.09
CA GLY A 48 7.48 -2.98 20.26
C GLY A 48 8.11 -3.68 19.04
N GLU A 49 8.58 -4.92 19.18
CA GLU A 49 9.09 -5.70 18.03
C GLU A 49 8.00 -6.02 17.04
N VAL A 50 6.80 -6.33 17.51
CA VAL A 50 5.62 -6.57 16.65
C VAL A 50 5.23 -5.28 15.92
N GLU A 51 5.19 -4.15 16.61
CA GLU A 51 4.88 -2.85 16.02
C GLU A 51 5.92 -2.40 14.97
N MET A 52 7.18 -2.76 15.13
CA MET A 52 8.19 -2.51 14.10
C MET A 52 7.93 -3.28 12.80
N VAL A 53 7.31 -4.45 12.88
CA VAL A 53 7.02 -5.32 11.73
C VAL A 53 5.66 -4.99 11.10
N LEU A 54 4.61 -4.85 11.92
CA LEU A 54 3.22 -4.70 11.47
C LEU A 54 2.73 -3.24 11.45
N GLY A 55 3.51 -2.32 12.02
CA GLY A 55 3.07 -0.95 12.30
C GLY A 55 2.24 -0.87 13.59
N SER A 56 1.67 0.30 13.85
CA SER A 56 0.82 0.51 15.04
C SER A 56 -0.49 -0.28 14.94
N PRO A 57 -1.02 -0.81 16.05
CA PRO A 57 -2.30 -1.51 16.04
C PRO A 57 -3.43 -0.54 15.66
N VAL A 58 -4.41 -1.03 14.91
CA VAL A 58 -5.63 -0.27 14.59
C VAL A 58 -6.62 -0.25 15.75
N GLN A 59 -6.48 -1.20 16.68
CA GLN A 59 -7.26 -1.27 17.91
C GLN A 59 -6.42 -1.95 19.00
N ALA A 60 -6.49 -1.41 20.22
CA ALA A 60 -5.89 -1.97 21.42
C ALA A 60 -6.95 -2.04 22.53
N THR A 61 -7.01 -3.17 23.22
CA THR A 61 -7.97 -3.39 24.33
C THR A 61 -7.24 -4.01 25.50
N SER A 62 -7.29 -3.38 26.65
CA SER A 62 -6.74 -3.93 27.89
C SER A 62 -7.60 -5.08 28.41
N THR A 63 -6.98 -6.11 28.95
CA THR A 63 -7.64 -7.23 29.59
C THR A 63 -7.66 -7.06 31.11
N GLU A 64 -8.59 -7.72 31.81
CA GLU A 64 -8.71 -7.67 33.27
C GLU A 64 -7.46 -8.15 34.01
N ASN A 65 -6.65 -8.99 33.35
CA ASN A 65 -5.42 -9.56 33.91
C ASN A 65 -4.17 -8.71 33.64
N GLY A 66 -4.34 -7.43 33.23
CA GLY A 66 -3.24 -6.52 32.96
C GLY A 66 -2.52 -6.74 31.62
N GLY A 67 -3.01 -7.65 30.78
CA GLY A 67 -2.52 -7.84 29.42
C GLY A 67 -3.23 -6.91 28.43
N VAL A 68 -2.87 -7.03 27.14
CA VAL A 68 -3.42 -6.26 26.03
C VAL A 68 -3.76 -7.17 24.88
N VAL A 69 -4.86 -6.90 24.18
CA VAL A 69 -5.22 -7.51 22.90
C VAL A 69 -5.15 -6.42 21.84
N ASP A 70 -4.25 -6.58 20.89
CA ASP A 70 -4.06 -5.67 19.76
C ASP A 70 -4.57 -6.29 18.47
N ILE A 71 -5.19 -5.46 17.64
CA ILE A 71 -5.56 -5.80 16.27
C ILE A 71 -4.66 -5.01 15.34
N TYR A 72 -3.91 -5.72 14.52
CA TYR A 72 -3.05 -5.16 13.48
C TYR A 72 -3.68 -5.36 12.11
N GLU A 73 -3.58 -4.34 11.26
CA GLU A 73 -3.95 -4.44 9.86
C GLU A 73 -2.70 -4.24 9.00
N TYR A 74 -2.41 -5.19 8.13
CA TYR A 74 -1.26 -5.16 7.25
C TYR A 74 -1.63 -5.64 5.85
N GLU A 75 -0.80 -5.31 4.88
CA GLU A 75 -1.03 -5.60 3.47
C GLU A 75 0.06 -6.54 2.95
N VAL A 76 -0.33 -7.48 2.12
CA VAL A 76 0.58 -8.44 1.47
C VAL A 76 0.35 -8.42 -0.02
N GLY A 77 1.45 -8.46 -0.80
CA GLY A 77 1.38 -8.53 -2.26
C GLY A 77 1.33 -7.18 -2.97
N ASN A 78 1.63 -6.09 -2.26
CA ASN A 78 1.76 -4.74 -2.84
C ASN A 78 3.21 -4.23 -2.76
N ASP A 79 4.17 -5.13 -2.92
CA ASP A 79 5.57 -4.76 -2.88
C ASP A 79 5.93 -3.78 -4.01
N PRO A 80 6.81 -2.79 -3.77
CA PRO A 80 7.30 -1.88 -4.79
C PRO A 80 7.84 -2.64 -6.00
N SER A 81 7.47 -2.23 -7.22
CA SER A 81 7.85 -2.94 -8.43
C SER A 81 8.25 -1.99 -9.56
N ALA A 82 9.56 -1.94 -9.81
CA ALA A 82 10.08 -1.22 -10.96
C ALA A 82 9.55 -1.80 -12.29
N GLY A 83 9.31 -3.11 -12.36
CA GLY A 83 8.74 -3.75 -13.55
C GLY A 83 7.33 -3.26 -13.83
N ARG A 84 6.46 -3.16 -12.81
CA ARG A 84 5.12 -2.58 -12.95
C ARG A 84 5.19 -1.11 -13.32
N ALA A 85 6.05 -0.33 -12.65
CA ALA A 85 6.24 1.08 -12.94
C ALA A 85 6.67 1.32 -14.39
N ILE A 86 7.62 0.55 -14.92
CA ILE A 86 8.04 0.61 -16.32
C ILE A 86 6.89 0.22 -17.25
N GLY A 87 6.15 -0.85 -16.91
CA GLY A 87 4.99 -1.30 -17.69
C GLY A 87 3.94 -0.19 -17.83
N HIS A 88 3.57 0.46 -16.72
CA HIS A 88 2.63 1.60 -16.75
C HIS A 88 3.17 2.77 -17.56
N GLY A 89 4.44 3.15 -17.39
CA GLY A 89 5.06 4.23 -18.16
C GLY A 89 5.08 3.97 -19.67
N VAL A 90 5.35 2.73 -20.09
CA VAL A 90 5.28 2.34 -21.52
C VAL A 90 3.85 2.43 -22.04
N MET A 91 2.88 1.94 -21.28
CA MET A 91 1.47 1.99 -21.68
C MET A 91 0.95 3.43 -21.74
N ASP A 92 1.36 4.30 -20.82
CA ASP A 92 1.02 5.72 -20.86
C ASP A 92 1.51 6.40 -22.13
N VAL A 93 2.76 6.13 -22.53
CA VAL A 93 3.32 6.68 -23.77
C VAL A 93 2.57 6.13 -25.00
N LEU A 94 2.25 4.83 -25.04
CA LEU A 94 1.55 4.21 -26.16
C LEU A 94 0.10 4.66 -26.29
N THR A 95 -0.55 4.98 -25.16
CA THR A 95 -1.96 5.38 -25.12
C THR A 95 -2.17 6.88 -24.97
N LEU A 96 -1.09 7.69 -25.07
CA LEU A 96 -1.11 9.15 -24.88
C LEU A 96 -1.73 9.56 -23.51
N GLY A 97 -1.42 8.81 -22.46
CA GLY A 97 -1.90 9.05 -21.10
C GLY A 97 -3.28 8.47 -20.77
N LEU A 98 -3.98 7.86 -21.72
CA LEU A 98 -5.29 7.22 -21.44
C LEU A 98 -5.18 5.99 -20.53
N TRP A 99 -3.98 5.41 -20.42
CA TRP A 99 -3.72 4.26 -19.57
C TRP A 99 -3.97 4.55 -18.08
N GLU A 100 -3.82 5.78 -17.63
CA GLU A 100 -4.05 6.17 -16.23
C GLU A 100 -5.48 5.88 -15.76
N VAL A 101 -6.46 5.91 -16.66
CA VAL A 101 -7.86 5.55 -16.33
C VAL A 101 -7.98 4.10 -15.87
N VAL A 102 -7.08 3.23 -16.33
CA VAL A 102 -7.05 1.79 -16.00
C VAL A 102 -5.89 1.46 -15.07
N GLY A 103 -4.71 2.01 -15.30
CA GLY A 103 -3.49 1.73 -14.57
C GLY A 103 -3.57 2.18 -13.11
N THR A 104 -4.09 3.37 -12.85
CA THR A 104 -4.25 3.89 -11.47
C THR A 104 -5.19 3.03 -10.62
N PRO A 105 -6.40 2.63 -11.08
CA PRO A 105 -7.22 1.67 -10.35
C PRO A 105 -6.54 0.30 -10.13
N ILE A 106 -5.83 -0.23 -11.13
CA ILE A 106 -5.13 -1.51 -11.01
C ILE A 106 -4.11 -1.45 -9.87
N GLU A 107 -3.25 -0.42 -9.81
CA GLU A 107 -2.28 -0.27 -8.73
C GLU A 107 -2.96 0.04 -7.38
N GLY A 108 -4.06 0.79 -7.37
CA GLY A 108 -4.82 1.08 -6.16
C GLY A 108 -5.49 -0.15 -5.52
N PHE A 109 -5.68 -1.23 -6.29
CA PHE A 109 -6.24 -2.49 -5.80
C PHE A 109 -5.18 -3.60 -5.63
N GLN A 110 -3.89 -3.28 -5.76
CA GLN A 110 -2.82 -4.23 -5.46
C GLN A 110 -2.78 -4.54 -3.96
N GLY A 111 -2.38 -5.77 -3.65
CA GLY A 111 -2.28 -6.26 -2.29
C GLY A 111 -3.59 -6.72 -1.66
N THR A 112 -3.46 -7.57 -0.67
CA THR A 112 -4.56 -8.07 0.15
C THR A 112 -4.35 -7.65 1.58
N ARG A 113 -5.36 -7.03 2.19
CA ARG A 113 -5.33 -6.63 3.59
C ARG A 113 -5.73 -7.77 4.49
N TYR A 114 -4.95 -7.95 5.54
CA TYR A 114 -5.17 -8.94 6.58
C TYR A 114 -5.25 -8.27 7.94
N ARG A 115 -6.00 -8.90 8.85
CA ARG A 115 -6.02 -8.55 10.26
C ARG A 115 -5.46 -9.69 11.07
N ALA A 116 -4.51 -9.40 11.95
CA ALA A 116 -4.02 -10.31 12.97
C ALA A 116 -4.44 -9.79 14.35
N VAL A 117 -4.89 -10.68 15.21
CA VAL A 117 -5.18 -10.41 16.62
C VAL A 117 -4.06 -11.02 17.44
N ILE A 118 -3.38 -10.18 18.22
CA ILE A 118 -2.23 -10.57 19.03
C ILE A 118 -2.52 -10.26 20.49
N GLU A 119 -2.37 -11.26 21.35
CA GLU A 119 -2.55 -11.12 22.78
C GLU A 119 -1.19 -11.01 23.46
N TYR A 120 -1.09 -10.04 24.37
CA TYR A 120 0.10 -9.76 25.16
C TYR A 120 -0.20 -10.01 26.65
N GLY A 121 0.78 -10.54 27.34
CA GLY A 121 0.79 -10.63 28.78
C GLY A 121 1.02 -9.28 29.46
N ALA A 122 0.96 -9.24 30.79
CA ALA A 122 1.26 -8.06 31.59
C ALA A 122 2.73 -7.60 31.48
N ASP A 123 3.61 -8.43 30.89
CA ASP A 123 5.01 -8.15 30.60
C ASP A 123 5.23 -7.65 29.17
N ASP A 124 4.17 -7.23 28.45
CA ASP A 124 4.18 -6.76 27.06
C ASP A 124 4.76 -7.76 26.07
N LYS A 125 4.73 -9.07 26.38
CA LYS A 125 5.15 -10.13 25.45
C LYS A 125 3.97 -10.86 24.85
N VAL A 126 4.12 -11.22 23.58
CA VAL A 126 3.15 -12.03 22.85
C VAL A 126 2.92 -13.36 23.56
N THR A 127 1.70 -13.61 23.98
CA THR A 127 1.25 -14.88 24.57
C THR A 127 0.51 -15.73 23.56
N ARG A 128 -0.24 -15.11 22.64
CA ARG A 128 -1.00 -15.81 21.60
C ARG A 128 -1.12 -14.96 20.34
N ILE A 129 -1.08 -15.63 19.19
CA ILE A 129 -1.32 -15.05 17.87
C ILE A 129 -2.48 -15.83 17.26
N LEU A 130 -3.58 -15.14 16.92
CA LEU A 130 -4.67 -15.77 16.17
C LEU A 130 -4.35 -15.73 14.67
N PRO A 131 -4.78 -16.73 13.90
CA PRO A 131 -4.56 -16.75 12.46
C PRO A 131 -5.07 -15.48 11.79
N PRO A 132 -4.33 -14.92 10.82
CA PRO A 132 -4.76 -13.73 10.12
C PRO A 132 -6.03 -13.98 9.32
N ALA A 133 -7.00 -13.07 9.44
CA ALA A 133 -8.22 -13.06 8.65
C ALA A 133 -8.12 -11.99 7.57
N ASN A 134 -8.66 -12.29 6.38
CA ASN A 134 -8.74 -11.30 5.29
C ASN A 134 -9.66 -10.16 5.75
N ALA A 135 -9.13 -8.94 5.80
CA ALA A 135 -9.85 -7.75 6.26
C ALA A 135 -11.01 -7.36 5.33
N ASN A 136 -10.94 -7.77 4.04
CA ASN A 136 -11.95 -7.48 3.03
C ASN A 136 -13.09 -8.52 2.99
N LYS A 137 -12.93 -9.63 3.73
CA LYS A 137 -13.95 -10.68 3.77
C LYS A 137 -14.85 -10.44 4.99
N THR A 138 -15.98 -9.79 4.78
CA THR A 138 -17.04 -9.71 5.80
C THR A 138 -17.45 -11.12 6.18
N VAL A 139 -17.28 -11.45 7.44
CA VAL A 139 -17.82 -12.71 7.99
C VAL A 139 -19.33 -12.53 8.03
N ASN A 140 -20.04 -13.20 7.11
CA ASN A 140 -21.49 -13.36 7.18
C ASN A 140 -21.84 -14.43 8.20
#